data_0f2235e7f48f2966ba7aabffad2d0395
#
_entry.id   0f2235e7f48f2966ba7aabffad2d0395
#
_cell.length_a   1.000
_cell.length_b   1.000
_cell.length_c   1.000
_cell.angle_alpha   90.00
_cell.angle_beta   90.00
_cell.angle_gamma   90.00
#
_symmetry.space_group_name_H-M   'P 1'
#
loop_
_entity.id
_entity.type
_entity.pdbx_description
1 polymer ?
#
loop_
_entity_poly.entity_id
_entity_poly.type
_entity_poly.pdbx_seq_one_letter_code
_entity_poly.pdbx_strand_id
1 'polypeptide(L)'
;MNRKIIFFAVIAGIALAAAVPFIVFHARSPVLVVADNSIIQLYGSSRISREAFHSSLDLFRPVKTVAAADDSGDDMVQFAIAEVSSRPYCVLFPLRFAGAARLYREKNPQVRAVLLEGRSPENRETDVFQDIFTYKTDIEADFLRMGAAAAAIDGGKNGKIAVFMETQLQTRGKDAFLRALSDLEEPPAPLFYASYSQFSGISDLSCVVLAGAGAEYLENFSGVPVVFLTWIDPSLIPNDVVLVVDDSPWVQAPRAIRMAAAGLESGLIKSRFLVLNEKKIGAQALRKIKKTG
;
A
#
# COMPACT_ATOMS: atom_id res chain seq x y z
N MET A 1 29.28 48.85 9.28
CA MET A 1 27.97 48.23 9.05
C MET A 1 27.53 47.48 10.32
N ASN A 2 26.37 47.81 10.86
CA ASN A 2 25.94 47.38 12.21
C ASN A 2 25.70 45.87 12.25
N ARG A 3 26.44 45.07 13.08
CA ARG A 3 26.33 43.63 13.19
C ARG A 3 24.89 43.13 13.39
N LYS A 4 24.05 43.93 14.07
CA LYS A 4 22.62 43.67 14.25
C LYS A 4 21.83 43.69 12.94
N ILE A 5 22.16 44.63 12.01
CA ILE A 5 21.47 44.69 10.72
C ILE A 5 21.80 43.49 9.85
N ILE A 6 23.08 43.04 9.86
CA ILE A 6 23.49 41.83 9.13
C ILE A 6 22.78 40.58 9.70
N PHE A 7 22.70 40.45 11.02
CA PHE A 7 22.03 39.34 11.68
C PHE A 7 20.54 39.28 11.33
N PHE A 8 19.83 40.40 11.38
CA PHE A 8 18.42 40.48 10.97
C PHE A 8 18.24 40.21 9.46
N ALA A 9 19.11 40.68 8.61
CA ALA A 9 19.05 40.39 7.17
C ALA A 9 19.26 38.90 6.86
N VAL A 10 20.17 38.22 7.57
CA VAL A 10 20.41 36.80 7.44
C VAL A 10 19.20 36.00 7.90
N ILE A 11 18.61 36.32 9.07
CA ILE A 11 17.41 35.66 9.57
C ILE A 11 16.22 35.87 8.61
N ALA A 12 16.01 37.09 8.12
CA ALA A 12 14.96 37.37 7.17
C ALA A 12 15.17 36.62 5.85
N GLY A 13 16.40 36.51 5.37
CA GLY A 13 16.76 35.70 4.20
C GLY A 13 16.48 34.23 4.38
N ILE A 14 16.84 33.66 5.53
CA ILE A 14 16.54 32.23 5.86
C ILE A 14 15.02 32.02 5.96
N ALA A 15 14.31 32.92 6.62
CA ALA A 15 12.86 32.84 6.75
C ALA A 15 12.16 32.91 5.37
N LEU A 16 12.62 33.81 4.50
CA LEU A 16 12.10 33.92 3.14
C LEU A 16 12.42 32.67 2.30
N ALA A 17 13.64 32.17 2.39
CA ALA A 17 14.08 30.95 1.71
C ALA A 17 13.28 29.69 2.13
N ALA A 18 12.83 29.62 3.39
CA ALA A 18 11.95 28.58 3.89
C ALA A 18 10.47 28.79 3.51
N ALA A 19 10.01 30.06 3.51
CA ALA A 19 8.61 30.40 3.21
C ALA A 19 8.24 30.18 1.74
N VAL A 20 9.14 30.52 0.80
CA VAL A 20 8.87 30.40 -0.65
C VAL A 20 8.54 28.94 -1.06
N PRO A 21 9.33 27.92 -0.73
CA PRO A 21 8.98 26.52 -1.04
C PRO A 21 7.65 26.10 -0.41
N PHE A 22 7.37 26.54 0.81
CA PHE A 22 6.13 26.25 1.51
C PHE A 22 4.92 26.86 0.81
N ILE A 23 5.00 28.14 0.42
CA ILE A 23 3.94 28.84 -0.33
C ILE A 23 3.72 28.17 -1.69
N VAL A 24 4.79 27.89 -2.43
CA VAL A 24 4.73 27.22 -3.73
C VAL A 24 4.10 25.84 -3.61
N PHE A 25 4.45 25.07 -2.57
CA PHE A 25 3.87 23.77 -2.30
C PHE A 25 2.35 23.85 -2.08
N HIS A 26 1.90 24.76 -1.21
CA HIS A 26 0.47 24.90 -0.89
C HIS A 26 -0.37 25.53 -2.03
N ALA A 27 0.26 26.29 -2.92
CA ALA A 27 -0.40 26.86 -4.09
C ALA A 27 -0.62 25.83 -5.23
N ARG A 28 0.03 24.65 -5.15
CA ARG A 28 -0.14 23.60 -6.17
C ARG A 28 -1.47 22.89 -6.02
N SER A 29 -2.09 22.57 -7.15
CA SER A 29 -3.28 21.72 -7.20
C SER A 29 -3.02 20.38 -6.50
N PRO A 30 -3.89 19.96 -5.56
CA PRO A 30 -3.68 18.75 -4.78
C PRO A 30 -3.89 17.49 -5.62
N VAL A 31 -3.33 16.40 -5.14
CA VAL A 31 -3.73 15.05 -5.50
C VAL A 31 -4.79 14.60 -4.51
N LEU A 32 -5.86 14.00 -5.00
CA LEU A 32 -6.94 13.47 -4.17
C LEU A 32 -6.92 11.95 -4.21
N VAL A 33 -7.06 11.33 -3.04
CA VAL A 33 -7.22 9.88 -2.87
C VAL A 33 -8.63 9.64 -2.31
N VAL A 34 -9.49 9.04 -3.11
CA VAL A 34 -10.84 8.65 -2.67
C VAL A 34 -10.75 7.40 -1.82
N ALA A 35 -11.43 7.38 -0.71
CA ALA A 35 -11.51 6.22 0.16
C ALA A 35 -12.88 6.17 0.87
N ASP A 36 -13.40 4.98 1.09
CA ASP A 36 -14.60 4.81 1.90
C ASP A 36 -14.28 4.89 3.41
N ASN A 37 -15.30 5.13 4.19
CA ASN A 37 -15.18 5.29 5.63
C ASN A 37 -14.64 4.01 6.32
N SER A 38 -15.03 2.83 5.82
CA SER A 38 -14.55 1.54 6.35
C SER A 38 -13.02 1.42 6.19
N ILE A 39 -12.50 1.76 5.01
CA ILE A 39 -11.05 1.75 4.75
C ILE A 39 -10.35 2.81 5.61
N ILE A 40 -10.93 4.01 5.75
CA ILE A 40 -10.36 5.07 6.59
C ILE A 40 -10.25 4.63 8.04
N GLN A 41 -11.28 3.96 8.57
CA GLN A 41 -11.26 3.44 9.94
C GLN A 41 -10.24 2.31 10.10
N LEU A 42 -10.20 1.36 9.15
CA LEU A 42 -9.28 0.22 9.18
C LEU A 42 -7.82 0.66 9.14
N TYR A 43 -7.50 1.60 8.26
CA TYR A 43 -6.14 2.10 8.05
C TYR A 43 -5.68 3.05 9.16
N GLY A 44 -6.61 3.74 9.78
CA GLY A 44 -6.39 4.71 10.84
C GLY A 44 -6.02 6.11 10.35
N SER A 45 -6.68 7.13 10.89
CA SER A 45 -6.52 8.53 10.48
C SER A 45 -5.09 9.06 10.64
N SER A 46 -4.39 8.65 11.71
CA SER A 46 -3.00 9.02 11.95
C SER A 46 -2.06 8.47 10.88
N ARG A 47 -2.28 7.23 10.46
CA ARG A 47 -1.51 6.59 9.40
C ARG A 47 -1.79 7.25 8.06
N ILE A 48 -3.06 7.51 7.74
CA ILE A 48 -3.45 8.24 6.53
C ILE A 48 -2.74 9.59 6.45
N SER A 49 -2.77 10.37 7.53
CA SER A 49 -2.11 11.67 7.59
C SER A 49 -0.60 11.57 7.36
N ARG A 50 0.05 10.57 7.95
CA ARG A 50 1.48 10.32 7.75
C ARG A 50 1.80 9.92 6.30
N GLU A 51 1.02 8.99 5.72
CA GLU A 51 1.22 8.55 4.34
C GLU A 51 0.93 9.67 3.34
N ALA A 52 -0.13 10.44 3.55
CA ALA A 52 -0.43 11.61 2.75
C ALA A 52 0.69 12.66 2.82
N PHE A 53 1.28 12.87 4.00
CA PHE A 53 2.43 13.76 4.17
C PHE A 53 3.67 13.26 3.40
N HIS A 54 4.04 11.98 3.55
CA HIS A 54 5.17 11.40 2.81
C HIS A 54 4.95 11.46 1.29
N SER A 55 3.76 11.11 0.83
CA SER A 55 3.39 11.20 -0.57
C SER A 55 3.40 12.64 -1.08
N SER A 56 3.01 13.59 -0.23
CA SER A 56 3.06 15.02 -0.57
C SER A 56 4.49 15.51 -0.78
N LEU A 57 5.43 15.07 0.07
CA LEU A 57 6.86 15.40 -0.10
C LEU A 57 7.42 14.76 -1.37
N ASP A 58 7.11 13.48 -1.62
CA ASP A 58 7.60 12.73 -2.77
C ASP A 58 7.10 13.28 -4.11
N LEU A 59 5.86 13.78 -4.15
CA LEU A 59 5.24 14.37 -5.33
C LEU A 59 5.46 15.89 -5.42
N PHE A 60 5.96 16.51 -4.34
CA PHE A 60 6.01 17.97 -4.17
C PHE A 60 4.65 18.63 -4.44
N ARG A 61 3.55 17.99 -3.98
CA ARG A 61 2.16 18.45 -4.08
C ARG A 61 1.37 18.00 -2.86
N PRO A 62 0.39 18.77 -2.38
CA PRO A 62 -0.50 18.31 -1.33
C PRO A 62 -1.23 17.03 -1.76
N VAL A 63 -1.22 16.01 -0.92
CA VAL A 63 -2.06 14.80 -1.06
C VAL A 63 -3.15 14.87 0.00
N LYS A 64 -4.41 14.77 -0.42
CA LYS A 64 -5.58 14.85 0.45
C LYS A 64 -6.46 13.63 0.27
N THR A 65 -7.07 13.16 1.34
CA THR A 65 -8.07 12.09 1.29
C THR A 65 -9.46 12.69 1.10
N VAL A 66 -10.23 12.11 0.20
CA VAL A 66 -11.66 12.37 0.01
C VAL A 66 -12.41 11.21 0.66
N ALA A 67 -13.08 11.48 1.77
CA ALA A 67 -13.91 10.47 2.42
C ALA A 67 -15.25 10.35 1.70
N ALA A 68 -15.61 9.13 1.30
CA ALA A 68 -16.92 8.81 0.76
C ALA A 68 -17.63 7.85 1.73
N ALA A 69 -18.94 7.97 1.87
CA ALA A 69 -19.70 7.00 2.65
C ALA A 69 -19.68 5.63 1.94
N ASP A 70 -19.79 4.54 2.71
CA ASP A 70 -19.65 3.18 2.19
C ASP A 70 -20.72 2.81 1.15
N ASP A 71 -21.85 3.48 1.17
CA ASP A 71 -22.98 3.35 0.25
C ASP A 71 -23.11 4.50 -0.73
N SER A 72 -22.10 5.39 -0.82
CA SER A 72 -22.15 6.55 -1.71
C SER A 72 -22.30 6.13 -3.17
N GLY A 73 -23.31 6.69 -3.83
CA GLY A 73 -23.41 6.67 -5.29
C GLY A 73 -22.36 7.56 -5.96
N ASP A 74 -22.15 7.36 -7.26
CA ASP A 74 -21.12 8.05 -8.04
C ASP A 74 -21.21 9.59 -7.97
N ASP A 75 -22.42 10.15 -7.97
CA ASP A 75 -22.61 11.61 -7.86
C ASP A 75 -22.21 12.16 -6.48
N MET A 76 -22.45 11.41 -5.40
CA MET A 76 -22.03 11.80 -4.05
C MET A 76 -20.49 11.84 -3.93
N VAL A 77 -19.81 10.89 -4.58
CA VAL A 77 -18.34 10.90 -4.65
C VAL A 77 -17.85 12.14 -5.41
N GLN A 78 -18.51 12.55 -6.51
CA GLN A 78 -18.20 13.78 -7.24
C GLN A 78 -18.34 15.01 -6.35
N PHE A 79 -19.43 15.08 -5.58
CA PHE A 79 -19.65 16.17 -4.63
C PHE A 79 -18.54 16.23 -3.58
N ALA A 80 -18.20 15.11 -2.96
CA ALA A 80 -17.12 15.04 -1.97
C ALA A 80 -15.75 15.46 -2.55
N ILE A 81 -15.45 15.10 -3.81
CA ILE A 81 -14.26 15.58 -4.51
C ILE A 81 -14.25 17.11 -4.64
N ALA A 82 -15.38 17.67 -5.07
CA ALA A 82 -15.52 19.12 -5.29
C ALA A 82 -15.39 19.93 -3.98
N GLU A 83 -15.86 19.40 -2.86
CA GLU A 83 -15.69 20.01 -1.54
C GLU A 83 -14.22 20.10 -1.11
N VAL A 84 -13.41 19.09 -1.42
CA VAL A 84 -11.99 19.06 -1.05
C VAL A 84 -11.14 19.92 -2.00
N SER A 85 -11.45 19.91 -3.30
CA SER A 85 -10.78 20.74 -4.30
C SER A 85 -11.58 20.86 -5.59
N SER A 86 -11.79 22.08 -6.05
CA SER A 86 -12.44 22.37 -7.35
C SER A 86 -11.52 22.12 -8.55
N ARG A 87 -10.20 22.03 -8.36
CA ARG A 87 -9.19 21.84 -9.42
C ARG A 87 -8.05 20.95 -8.95
N PRO A 88 -8.30 19.65 -8.73
CA PRO A 88 -7.22 18.73 -8.38
C PRO A 88 -6.28 18.51 -9.56
N TYR A 89 -5.04 18.16 -9.26
CA TYR A 89 -4.06 17.73 -10.26
C TYR A 89 -4.37 16.33 -10.81
N CYS A 90 -4.79 15.46 -9.91
CA CYS A 90 -5.13 14.07 -10.20
C CYS A 90 -6.08 13.56 -9.13
N VAL A 91 -6.98 12.65 -9.49
CA VAL A 91 -7.85 11.95 -8.54
C VAL A 91 -7.61 10.45 -8.68
N LEU A 92 -7.30 9.78 -7.56
CA LEU A 92 -7.15 8.34 -7.47
C LEU A 92 -8.41 7.72 -6.89
N PHE A 93 -8.92 6.71 -7.58
CA PHE A 93 -10.11 5.96 -7.21
C PHE A 93 -9.74 4.51 -6.96
N PRO A 94 -10.03 3.92 -5.80
CA PRO A 94 -10.06 2.47 -5.65
C PRO A 94 -11.09 1.85 -6.59
N LEU A 95 -10.91 0.58 -6.95
CA LEU A 95 -11.79 -0.16 -7.89
C LEU A 95 -13.27 -0.07 -7.55
N ARG A 96 -13.61 -0.03 -6.27
CA ARG A 96 -14.96 0.14 -5.78
C ARG A 96 -15.67 1.39 -6.36
N PHE A 97 -14.91 2.45 -6.62
CA PHE A 97 -15.41 3.71 -7.17
C PHE A 97 -15.14 3.85 -8.68
N ALA A 98 -15.08 2.74 -9.42
CA ALA A 98 -14.83 2.76 -10.86
C ALA A 98 -15.90 3.54 -11.65
N GLY A 99 -17.18 3.45 -11.26
CA GLY A 99 -18.26 4.25 -11.83
C GLY A 99 -18.05 5.75 -11.61
N ALA A 100 -17.70 6.12 -10.36
CA ALA A 100 -17.36 7.50 -10.04
C ALA A 100 -16.14 8.01 -10.80
N ALA A 101 -15.11 7.18 -11.02
CA ALA A 101 -13.95 7.53 -11.82
C ALA A 101 -14.31 7.86 -13.27
N ARG A 102 -15.19 7.04 -13.89
CA ARG A 102 -15.70 7.26 -15.24
C ARG A 102 -16.45 8.59 -15.31
N LEU A 103 -17.44 8.77 -14.44
CA LEU A 103 -18.26 9.98 -14.40
C LEU A 103 -17.40 11.23 -14.17
N TYR A 104 -16.38 11.11 -13.30
CA TYR A 104 -15.45 12.21 -13.04
C TYR A 104 -14.65 12.58 -14.28
N ARG A 105 -14.13 11.57 -15.00
CA ARG A 105 -13.35 11.78 -16.23
C ARG A 105 -14.17 12.43 -17.33
N GLU A 106 -15.40 12.01 -17.52
CA GLU A 106 -16.33 12.60 -18.48
C GLU A 106 -16.58 14.08 -18.20
N LYS A 107 -16.82 14.44 -16.93
CA LYS A 107 -17.07 15.83 -16.53
C LYS A 107 -15.81 16.70 -16.46
N ASN A 108 -14.63 16.10 -16.29
CA ASN A 108 -13.34 16.79 -16.07
C ASN A 108 -12.23 16.24 -16.99
N PRO A 109 -12.33 16.35 -18.31
CA PRO A 109 -11.39 15.72 -19.24
C PRO A 109 -9.95 16.24 -19.13
N GLN A 110 -9.73 17.40 -18.51
CA GLN A 110 -8.39 17.98 -18.27
C GLN A 110 -7.72 17.45 -17.01
N VAL A 111 -8.46 16.76 -16.12
CA VAL A 111 -7.92 16.20 -14.88
C VAL A 111 -7.61 14.73 -15.06
N ARG A 112 -6.45 14.27 -14.59
CA ARG A 112 -6.13 12.84 -14.62
C ARG A 112 -6.98 12.09 -13.62
N ALA A 113 -7.73 11.09 -14.10
CA ALA A 113 -8.38 10.08 -13.27
C ALA A 113 -7.52 8.81 -13.28
N VAL A 114 -7.25 8.27 -12.12
CA VAL A 114 -6.46 7.04 -11.92
C VAL A 114 -7.30 6.05 -11.15
N LEU A 115 -7.45 4.85 -11.70
CA LEU A 115 -8.10 3.72 -11.05
C LEU A 115 -7.04 2.79 -10.46
N LEU A 116 -7.14 2.51 -9.18
CA LEU A 116 -6.34 1.53 -8.47
C LEU A 116 -7.18 0.25 -8.30
N GLU A 117 -6.89 -0.77 -9.11
CA GLU A 117 -7.64 -2.03 -9.08
C GLU A 117 -7.24 -2.96 -7.92
N GLY A 118 -6.16 -2.61 -7.20
CA GLY A 118 -5.67 -3.41 -6.10
C GLY A 118 -5.26 -4.81 -6.56
N ARG A 119 -5.72 -5.84 -5.84
CA ARG A 119 -5.46 -7.26 -6.11
C ARG A 119 -6.52 -7.91 -6.98
N SER A 120 -7.21 -7.16 -7.83
CA SER A 120 -8.28 -7.70 -8.67
C SER A 120 -7.79 -8.85 -9.54
N PRO A 121 -8.57 -9.95 -9.68
CA PRO A 121 -8.23 -11.03 -10.59
C PRO A 121 -8.16 -10.53 -12.04
N GLU A 122 -7.23 -11.08 -12.83
CA GLU A 122 -6.95 -10.61 -14.20
C GLU A 122 -8.09 -10.74 -15.18
N ASN A 123 -8.99 -11.72 -14.94
CA ASN A 123 -10.07 -12.07 -15.86
C ASN A 123 -11.34 -11.23 -15.70
N ARG A 124 -11.33 -10.19 -14.89
CA ARG A 124 -12.28 -9.11 -15.21
C ARG A 124 -11.78 -8.51 -16.52
N GLU A 125 -12.53 -8.74 -17.60
CA GLU A 125 -12.53 -7.81 -18.70
C GLU A 125 -12.66 -6.45 -18.05
N THR A 126 -11.52 -5.81 -17.86
CA THR A 126 -11.51 -4.39 -17.65
C THR A 126 -12.05 -3.89 -18.95
N ASP A 127 -13.39 -3.62 -18.99
CA ASP A 127 -13.92 -2.69 -19.97
C ASP A 127 -12.89 -1.58 -19.96
N VAL A 128 -12.11 -1.52 -21.03
CA VAL A 128 -10.99 -0.60 -21.13
C VAL A 128 -11.63 0.74 -20.83
N PHE A 129 -11.38 1.26 -19.64
CA PHE A 129 -11.87 2.56 -19.23
C PHE A 129 -11.08 3.54 -20.11
N GLN A 130 -11.62 3.81 -21.31
CA GLN A 130 -11.00 4.75 -22.23
C GLN A 130 -10.70 6.02 -21.45
N ASP A 131 -9.47 6.49 -21.57
CA ASP A 131 -8.99 7.70 -20.92
C ASP A 131 -8.83 7.69 -19.38
N ILE A 132 -8.89 6.53 -18.71
CA ILE A 132 -8.55 6.37 -17.29
C ILE A 132 -7.28 5.56 -17.15
N PHE A 133 -6.30 6.10 -16.43
CA PHE A 133 -5.08 5.36 -16.09
C PHE A 133 -5.42 4.26 -15.08
N THR A 134 -5.03 3.03 -15.37
CA THR A 134 -5.41 1.87 -14.55
C THR A 134 -4.18 1.12 -14.05
N TYR A 135 -4.07 0.96 -12.72
CA TYR A 135 -2.93 0.26 -12.12
C TYR A 135 -3.38 -0.83 -11.17
N LYS A 136 -2.64 -1.94 -11.17
CA LYS A 136 -2.88 -3.12 -10.31
C LYS A 136 -1.73 -3.30 -9.33
N THR A 137 -2.01 -3.97 -8.22
CA THR A 137 -0.97 -4.45 -7.33
C THR A 137 -0.17 -5.56 -8.03
N ASP A 138 1.15 -5.50 -7.95
CA ASP A 138 2.06 -6.53 -8.47
C ASP A 138 2.08 -7.73 -7.52
N ILE A 139 1.04 -8.56 -7.63
CA ILE A 139 0.83 -9.74 -6.78
C ILE A 139 2.03 -10.69 -6.88
N GLU A 140 2.55 -10.91 -8.09
CA GLU A 140 3.67 -11.82 -8.30
C GLU A 140 4.93 -11.34 -7.57
N ALA A 141 5.29 -10.06 -7.73
CA ALA A 141 6.42 -9.48 -7.03
C ALA A 141 6.21 -9.49 -5.51
N ASP A 142 5.01 -9.22 -5.02
CA ASP A 142 4.71 -9.21 -3.60
C ASP A 142 4.81 -10.61 -2.98
N PHE A 143 4.27 -11.64 -3.63
CA PHE A 143 4.37 -13.01 -3.14
C PHE A 143 5.79 -13.59 -3.24
N LEU A 144 6.55 -13.23 -4.27
CA LEU A 144 7.97 -13.56 -4.35
C LEU A 144 8.73 -12.98 -3.14
N ARG A 145 8.45 -11.73 -2.79
CA ARG A 145 9.08 -11.06 -1.64
C ARG A 145 8.59 -11.62 -0.30
N MET A 146 7.29 -11.97 -0.17
CA MET A 146 6.76 -12.63 1.03
C MET A 146 7.37 -14.01 1.23
N GLY A 147 7.55 -14.79 0.17
CA GLY A 147 8.24 -16.09 0.21
C GLY A 147 9.69 -15.93 0.67
N ALA A 148 10.42 -14.98 0.10
CA ALA A 148 11.80 -14.67 0.52
C ALA A 148 11.87 -14.21 1.99
N ALA A 149 10.89 -13.44 2.45
CA ALA A 149 10.80 -13.01 3.85
C ALA A 149 10.51 -14.18 4.79
N ALA A 150 9.55 -15.04 4.45
CA ALA A 150 9.21 -16.23 5.23
C ALA A 150 10.41 -17.20 5.33
N ALA A 151 11.10 -17.44 4.22
CA ALA A 151 12.34 -18.21 4.20
C ALA A 151 13.43 -17.61 5.09
N ALA A 152 13.60 -16.30 5.05
CA ALA A 152 14.56 -15.60 5.89
C ALA A 152 14.21 -15.68 7.38
N ILE A 153 12.93 -15.66 7.73
CA ILE A 153 12.42 -15.81 9.10
C ILE A 153 12.65 -17.24 9.59
N ASP A 154 12.39 -18.25 8.74
CA ASP A 154 12.68 -19.65 9.04
C ASP A 154 14.17 -19.87 9.35
N GLY A 155 15.04 -19.21 8.60
CA GLY A 155 16.49 -19.20 8.88
C GLY A 155 17.19 -20.55 8.71
N GLY A 156 16.65 -21.47 7.91
CA GLY A 156 17.20 -22.80 7.66
C GLY A 156 16.90 -23.81 8.78
N LYS A 157 15.84 -23.56 9.55
CA LYS A 157 15.38 -24.49 10.59
C LYS A 157 14.57 -25.65 10.02
N ASN A 158 14.35 -25.67 8.70
CA ASN A 158 13.48 -26.64 8.00
C ASN A 158 12.06 -26.71 8.60
N GLY A 159 11.60 -25.59 9.14
CA GLY A 159 10.29 -25.45 9.74
C GLY A 159 9.19 -25.44 8.69
N LYS A 160 7.95 -25.55 9.14
CA LYS A 160 6.78 -25.45 8.29
C LYS A 160 6.33 -23.99 8.18
N ILE A 161 5.96 -23.56 6.98
CA ILE A 161 5.37 -22.25 6.73
C ILE A 161 3.89 -22.46 6.41
N ALA A 162 2.99 -21.95 7.24
CA ALA A 162 1.55 -21.94 6.91
C ALA A 162 1.23 -20.68 6.08
N VAL A 163 0.63 -20.86 4.92
CA VAL A 163 0.26 -19.77 4.00
C VAL A 163 -1.26 -19.77 3.82
N PHE A 164 -1.92 -18.77 4.42
CA PHE A 164 -3.36 -18.54 4.23
C PHE A 164 -3.54 -17.53 3.11
N MET A 165 -4.18 -17.97 2.04
CA MET A 165 -4.26 -17.20 0.80
C MET A 165 -5.66 -17.30 0.22
N GLU A 166 -6.29 -16.15 -0.04
CA GLU A 166 -7.58 -16.12 -0.74
C GLU A 166 -7.50 -16.84 -2.09
N THR A 167 -8.57 -17.54 -2.44
CA THR A 167 -8.63 -18.37 -3.66
C THR A 167 -8.24 -17.59 -4.92
N GLN A 168 -8.64 -16.33 -5.01
CA GLN A 168 -8.34 -15.45 -6.15
C GLN A 168 -6.84 -15.11 -6.29
N LEU A 169 -6.06 -15.23 -5.21
CA LEU A 169 -4.62 -14.97 -5.20
C LEU A 169 -3.79 -16.24 -5.45
N GLN A 170 -4.42 -17.43 -5.38
CA GLN A 170 -3.70 -18.71 -5.34
C GLN A 170 -2.88 -18.98 -6.60
N THR A 171 -3.41 -18.71 -7.79
CA THR A 171 -2.75 -19.15 -9.03
C THR A 171 -1.36 -18.51 -9.18
N ARG A 172 -1.29 -17.19 -9.18
CA ARG A 172 -0.01 -16.46 -9.37
C ARG A 172 0.79 -16.30 -8.09
N GLY A 173 0.10 -16.02 -6.99
CA GLY A 173 0.73 -15.83 -5.71
C GLY A 173 1.45 -17.08 -5.22
N LYS A 174 0.82 -18.25 -5.35
CA LYS A 174 1.41 -19.55 -4.96
C LYS A 174 2.69 -19.85 -5.73
N ASP A 175 2.65 -19.73 -7.06
CA ASP A 175 3.81 -20.01 -7.89
C ASP A 175 4.97 -19.04 -7.62
N ALA A 176 4.69 -17.77 -7.43
CA ALA A 176 5.69 -16.76 -7.07
C ALA A 176 6.30 -17.04 -5.70
N PHE A 177 5.46 -17.40 -4.72
CA PHE A 177 5.92 -17.79 -3.39
C PHE A 177 6.83 -19.02 -3.43
N LEU A 178 6.45 -20.06 -4.15
CA LEU A 178 7.24 -21.28 -4.31
C LEU A 178 8.59 -20.99 -5.02
N ARG A 179 8.59 -20.15 -6.05
CA ARG A 179 9.84 -19.75 -6.72
C ARG A 179 10.81 -19.06 -5.75
N ALA A 180 10.31 -18.25 -4.82
CA ALA A 180 11.18 -17.62 -3.82
C ALA A 180 11.86 -18.60 -2.88
N LEU A 181 11.29 -19.79 -2.71
CA LEU A 181 11.86 -20.86 -1.89
C LEU A 181 12.76 -21.80 -2.68
N SER A 182 12.58 -21.95 -3.99
CA SER A 182 13.29 -22.92 -4.83
C SER A 182 14.80 -22.65 -4.93
N ASP A 183 15.23 -21.42 -4.68
CA ASP A 183 16.66 -21.04 -4.73
C ASP A 183 17.43 -21.36 -3.44
N LEU A 184 16.76 -21.99 -2.46
CA LEU A 184 17.38 -22.39 -1.19
C LEU A 184 17.88 -23.84 -1.28
N GLU A 185 19.03 -24.13 -0.66
CA GLU A 185 19.57 -25.50 -0.58
C GLU A 185 18.63 -26.45 0.18
N GLU A 186 18.02 -25.94 1.25
CA GLU A 186 17.04 -26.65 2.07
C GLU A 186 15.80 -25.75 2.21
N PRO A 187 14.83 -25.84 1.26
CA PRO A 187 13.65 -24.98 1.32
C PRO A 187 12.70 -25.45 2.42
N PRO A 188 12.16 -24.52 3.24
CA PRO A 188 11.09 -24.84 4.16
C PRO A 188 9.84 -25.36 3.41
N ALA A 189 9.05 -26.20 4.05
CA ALA A 189 7.85 -26.77 3.43
C ALA A 189 6.63 -25.84 3.59
N PRO A 190 6.18 -25.13 2.54
CA PRO A 190 4.99 -24.31 2.62
C PRO A 190 3.72 -25.16 2.52
N LEU A 191 2.76 -24.87 3.39
CA LEU A 191 1.44 -25.48 3.41
C LEU A 191 0.40 -24.40 3.12
N PHE A 192 -0.34 -24.55 2.02
CA PHE A 192 -1.30 -23.56 1.55
C PHE A 192 -2.71 -23.89 2.00
N TYR A 193 -3.41 -22.91 2.54
CA TYR A 193 -4.79 -23.01 3.03
C TYR A 193 -5.65 -21.92 2.39
N ALA A 194 -6.83 -22.28 1.89
CA ALA A 194 -7.80 -21.31 1.38
C ALA A 194 -8.61 -20.67 2.53
N SER A 195 -8.72 -21.37 3.67
CA SER A 195 -9.40 -20.88 4.86
C SER A 195 -8.79 -21.48 6.13
N TYR A 196 -9.02 -20.83 7.27
CA TYR A 196 -8.56 -21.33 8.56
C TYR A 196 -9.22 -22.66 8.96
N SER A 197 -10.44 -22.92 8.52
CA SER A 197 -11.14 -24.19 8.80
C SER A 197 -10.41 -25.42 8.26
N GLN A 198 -9.52 -25.26 7.28
CA GLN A 198 -8.68 -26.32 6.74
C GLN A 198 -7.42 -26.56 7.60
N PHE A 199 -7.15 -25.69 8.56
CA PHE A 199 -5.97 -25.75 9.40
C PHE A 199 -6.24 -26.63 10.63
N SER A 200 -5.63 -27.80 10.71
CA SER A 200 -5.80 -28.77 11.80
C SER A 200 -4.86 -28.57 12.98
N GLY A 201 -4.14 -27.44 13.02
CA GLY A 201 -3.03 -27.24 13.94
C GLY A 201 -1.75 -27.97 13.47
N ILE A 202 -0.64 -27.27 13.43
CA ILE A 202 0.65 -27.85 13.04
C ILE A 202 1.66 -27.51 14.12
N SER A 203 2.32 -28.54 14.66
CA SER A 203 3.54 -28.35 15.44
C SER A 203 4.68 -27.88 14.53
N ASP A 204 5.62 -27.11 15.08
CA ASP A 204 6.84 -26.69 14.41
C ASP A 204 6.65 -25.65 13.28
N LEU A 205 5.67 -24.75 13.44
CA LEU A 205 5.54 -23.59 12.56
C LEU A 205 6.71 -22.61 12.80
N SER A 206 7.47 -22.35 11.74
CA SER A 206 8.52 -21.33 11.76
C SER A 206 8.00 -19.94 11.36
N CYS A 207 6.97 -19.91 10.53
CA CYS A 207 6.37 -18.66 10.04
C CYS A 207 4.93 -18.89 9.57
N VAL A 208 4.09 -17.85 9.71
CA VAL A 208 2.75 -17.81 9.13
C VAL A 208 2.68 -16.65 8.15
N VAL A 209 2.05 -16.87 7.01
CA VAL A 209 1.78 -15.85 6.00
C VAL A 209 0.27 -15.71 5.84
N LEU A 210 -0.26 -14.52 6.12
CA LEU A 210 -1.67 -14.20 5.96
C LEU A 210 -1.83 -13.26 4.76
N ALA A 211 -2.47 -13.72 3.70
CA ALA A 211 -2.64 -12.99 2.45
C ALA A 211 -4.12 -12.84 2.08
N GLY A 212 -4.65 -11.65 2.34
CA GLY A 212 -6.07 -11.32 2.16
C GLY A 212 -6.84 -11.34 3.48
N ALA A 213 -7.83 -12.21 3.62
CA ALA A 213 -8.50 -12.46 4.89
C ALA A 213 -7.53 -13.08 5.90
N GLY A 214 -7.75 -12.88 7.19
CA GLY A 214 -6.92 -13.54 8.19
C GLY A 214 -6.67 -12.72 9.47
N ALA A 215 -7.18 -11.50 9.55
CA ALA A 215 -7.05 -10.70 10.77
C ALA A 215 -7.65 -11.42 11.99
N GLU A 216 -8.78 -12.08 11.79
CA GLU A 216 -9.50 -12.87 12.78
C GLU A 216 -8.73 -14.12 13.27
N TYR A 217 -7.67 -14.50 12.56
CA TYR A 217 -6.87 -15.69 12.90
C TYR A 217 -5.56 -15.36 13.61
N LEU A 218 -5.21 -14.09 13.74
CA LEU A 218 -3.92 -13.68 14.33
C LEU A 218 -3.70 -14.21 15.74
N GLU A 219 -4.74 -14.24 16.56
CA GLU A 219 -4.66 -14.70 17.95
C GLU A 219 -4.29 -16.20 18.06
N ASN A 220 -4.59 -16.99 17.01
CA ASN A 220 -4.30 -18.41 16.95
C ASN A 220 -2.82 -18.72 16.69
N PHE A 221 -2.02 -17.73 16.32
CA PHE A 221 -0.59 -17.86 16.00
C PHE A 221 0.32 -17.18 17.01
N SER A 222 -0.12 -17.10 18.27
CA SER A 222 0.68 -16.51 19.35
C SER A 222 2.07 -17.17 19.43
N GLY A 223 3.11 -16.34 19.45
CA GLY A 223 4.50 -16.78 19.52
C GLY A 223 5.14 -17.17 18.17
N VAL A 224 4.37 -17.26 17.08
CA VAL A 224 4.89 -17.56 15.75
C VAL A 224 5.02 -16.25 14.94
N PRO A 225 6.16 -16.01 14.27
CA PRO A 225 6.32 -14.85 13.41
C PRO A 225 5.31 -14.82 12.25
N VAL A 226 4.62 -13.69 12.06
CA VAL A 226 3.60 -13.54 11.02
C VAL A 226 4.02 -12.50 9.98
N VAL A 227 3.89 -12.85 8.70
CA VAL A 227 3.91 -11.94 7.55
C VAL A 227 2.48 -11.68 7.15
N PHE A 228 2.05 -10.42 7.16
CA PHE A 228 0.63 -10.08 6.99
C PHE A 228 0.41 -9.07 5.86
N LEU A 229 -0.33 -9.48 4.85
CA LEU A 229 -0.81 -8.63 3.76
C LEU A 229 -2.10 -7.94 4.21
N THR A 230 -2.01 -6.70 4.69
CA THR A 230 -3.16 -6.00 5.31
C THR A 230 -3.04 -4.49 5.26
N TRP A 231 -4.18 -3.82 5.41
CA TRP A 231 -4.31 -2.38 5.60
C TRP A 231 -4.59 -1.98 7.07
N ILE A 232 -4.68 -2.94 7.98
CA ILE A 232 -4.94 -2.65 9.39
C ILE A 232 -3.84 -1.74 9.95
N ASP A 233 -4.24 -0.77 10.81
CA ASP A 233 -3.27 0.09 11.50
C ASP A 233 -2.29 -0.78 12.30
N PRO A 234 -0.98 -0.63 12.09
CA PRO A 234 0.03 -1.40 12.82
C PRO A 234 -0.06 -1.31 14.35
N SER A 235 -0.65 -0.23 14.89
CA SER A 235 -0.88 -0.09 16.33
C SER A 235 -1.93 -1.06 16.90
N LEU A 236 -2.79 -1.61 16.02
CA LEU A 236 -3.83 -2.58 16.35
C LEU A 236 -3.39 -4.03 16.05
N ILE A 237 -2.19 -4.21 15.52
CA ILE A 237 -1.67 -5.51 15.10
C ILE A 237 -0.88 -6.14 16.26
N PRO A 238 -1.10 -7.44 16.57
CA PRO A 238 -0.32 -8.15 17.59
C PRO A 238 1.18 -8.15 17.31
N ASN A 239 1.97 -8.21 18.39
CA ASN A 239 3.45 -8.19 18.34
C ASN A 239 4.06 -9.37 17.56
N ASP A 240 3.31 -10.41 17.28
CA ASP A 240 3.76 -11.57 16.49
C ASP A 240 3.81 -11.27 15.00
N VAL A 241 3.11 -10.24 14.52
CA VAL A 241 3.27 -9.74 13.17
C VAL A 241 4.60 -9.00 13.07
N VAL A 242 5.52 -9.59 12.35
CA VAL A 242 6.88 -9.06 12.17
C VAL A 242 7.02 -8.23 10.90
N LEU A 243 6.19 -8.50 9.90
CA LEU A 243 6.21 -7.85 8.60
C LEU A 243 4.80 -7.61 8.08
N VAL A 244 4.51 -6.37 7.69
CA VAL A 244 3.28 -5.99 6.98
C VAL A 244 3.58 -5.69 5.52
N VAL A 245 2.75 -6.23 4.63
CA VAL A 245 2.72 -5.88 3.21
C VAL A 245 1.54 -4.97 2.97
N ASP A 246 1.81 -3.74 2.53
CA ASP A 246 0.83 -2.65 2.40
C ASP A 246 0.72 -2.20 0.95
N ASP A 247 -0.40 -2.49 0.33
CA ASP A 247 -0.79 -2.05 -1.02
C ASP A 247 -1.94 -1.03 -1.00
N SER A 248 -2.09 -0.31 0.09
CA SER A 248 -3.14 0.71 0.22
C SER A 248 -3.01 1.83 -0.81
N PRO A 249 -4.13 2.50 -1.15
CA PRO A 249 -4.12 3.59 -2.13
C PRO A 249 -3.13 4.70 -1.80
N TRP A 250 -2.93 5.03 -0.52
CA TRP A 250 -1.97 6.08 -0.11
C TRP A 250 -0.52 5.67 -0.36
N VAL A 251 -0.18 4.38 -0.19
CA VAL A 251 1.16 3.85 -0.47
C VAL A 251 1.40 3.77 -1.98
N GLN A 252 0.39 3.42 -2.75
CA GLN A 252 0.49 3.29 -4.21
C GLN A 252 0.45 4.64 -4.94
N ALA A 253 -0.18 5.68 -4.35
CA ALA A 253 -0.41 6.97 -4.98
C ALA A 253 0.84 7.61 -5.63
N PRO A 254 2.01 7.72 -4.98
CA PRO A 254 3.16 8.37 -5.60
C PRO A 254 3.62 7.67 -6.87
N ARG A 255 3.59 6.34 -6.90
CA ARG A 255 3.98 5.56 -8.08
C ARG A 255 2.95 5.67 -9.19
N ALA A 256 1.66 5.52 -8.85
CA ALA A 256 0.56 5.64 -9.80
C ALA A 256 0.57 7.00 -10.49
N ILE A 257 0.76 8.08 -9.74
CA ILE A 257 0.78 9.43 -10.28
C ILE A 257 1.99 9.65 -11.20
N ARG A 258 3.17 9.15 -10.83
CA ARG A 258 4.36 9.24 -11.69
C ARG A 258 4.17 8.48 -13.01
N MET A 259 3.58 7.30 -12.96
CA MET A 259 3.27 6.49 -14.14
C MET A 259 2.25 7.22 -15.04
N ALA A 260 1.17 7.75 -14.46
CA ALA A 260 0.18 8.53 -15.20
C ALA A 260 0.76 9.83 -15.78
N ALA A 261 1.67 10.50 -15.06
CA ALA A 261 2.36 11.68 -15.56
C ALA A 261 3.32 11.36 -16.73
N ALA A 262 3.88 10.15 -16.75
CA ALA A 262 4.69 9.64 -17.86
C ALA A 262 3.86 9.10 -19.05
N GLY A 263 2.52 9.15 -18.98
CA GLY A 263 1.63 8.68 -20.02
C GLY A 263 1.47 7.15 -20.09
N LEU A 264 1.84 6.44 -19.03
CA LEU A 264 1.65 4.99 -18.95
C LEU A 264 0.20 4.70 -18.56
N GLU A 265 -0.61 4.22 -19.48
CA GLU A 265 -2.06 4.01 -19.30
C GLU A 265 -2.36 2.88 -18.31
N SER A 266 -1.49 1.88 -18.21
CA SER A 266 -1.65 0.76 -17.27
C SER A 266 -0.30 0.33 -16.70
N GLY A 267 -0.33 -0.48 -15.63
CA GLY A 267 0.88 -1.06 -15.07
C GLY A 267 0.71 -1.68 -13.69
N LEU A 268 1.80 -2.23 -13.18
CA LEU A 268 1.86 -2.91 -11.89
C LEU A 268 2.61 -2.06 -10.86
N ILE A 269 2.08 -2.03 -9.64
CA ILE A 269 2.66 -1.32 -8.50
C ILE A 269 2.93 -2.31 -7.38
N LYS A 270 4.18 -2.39 -6.95
CA LYS A 270 4.60 -3.22 -5.81
C LYS A 270 4.10 -2.62 -4.50
N SER A 271 3.71 -3.48 -3.57
CA SER A 271 3.39 -3.09 -2.20
C SER A 271 4.61 -2.64 -1.43
N ARG A 272 4.38 -1.88 -0.37
CA ARG A 272 5.42 -1.52 0.59
C ARG A 272 5.53 -2.57 1.69
N PHE A 273 6.75 -2.97 2.01
CA PHE A 273 7.05 -3.86 3.12
C PHE A 273 7.44 -3.04 4.34
N LEU A 274 6.70 -3.23 5.44
CA LEU A 274 6.92 -2.57 6.73
C LEU A 274 7.36 -3.60 7.76
N VAL A 275 8.59 -3.51 8.23
CA VAL A 275 9.08 -4.32 9.33
C VAL A 275 8.60 -3.70 10.65
N LEU A 276 7.75 -4.42 11.39
CA LEU A 276 7.18 -3.96 12.66
C LEU A 276 8.02 -4.36 13.86
N ASN A 277 8.57 -5.58 13.84
CA ASN A 277 9.32 -6.12 14.96
C ASN A 277 10.66 -6.72 14.53
N GLU A 278 11.66 -5.85 14.40
CA GLU A 278 13.02 -6.26 13.99
C GLU A 278 13.66 -7.27 14.96
N LYS A 279 13.29 -7.25 16.24
CA LYS A 279 13.87 -8.13 17.27
C LYS A 279 13.45 -9.60 17.09
N LYS A 280 12.29 -9.85 16.51
CA LYS A 280 11.78 -11.21 16.21
C LYS A 280 12.30 -11.74 14.89
N ILE A 281 12.89 -10.88 14.07
CA ILE A 281 13.53 -11.24 12.80
C ILE A 281 15.03 -11.25 13.05
N GLY A 282 15.71 -12.37 12.86
CA GLY A 282 17.17 -12.43 13.00
C GLY A 282 17.87 -11.40 12.10
N ALA A 283 19.01 -10.86 12.53
CA ALA A 283 19.73 -9.79 11.81
C ALA A 283 20.05 -10.15 10.34
N GLN A 284 20.31 -11.42 10.04
CA GLN A 284 20.56 -11.91 8.69
C GLN A 284 19.26 -11.87 7.85
N ALA A 285 18.15 -12.33 8.41
CA ALA A 285 16.83 -12.29 7.78
C ALA A 285 16.41 -10.86 7.47
N LEU A 286 16.59 -9.95 8.43
CA LEU A 286 16.30 -8.54 8.26
C LEU A 286 17.09 -7.91 7.11
N ARG A 287 18.36 -8.24 6.96
CA ARG A 287 19.19 -7.77 5.82
C ARG A 287 18.67 -8.30 4.48
N LYS A 288 18.27 -9.56 4.41
CA LYS A 288 17.68 -10.15 3.20
C LYS A 288 16.36 -9.45 2.84
N ILE A 289 15.46 -9.28 3.79
CA ILE A 289 14.17 -8.60 3.59
C ILE A 289 14.38 -7.16 3.10
N LYS A 290 15.30 -6.39 3.71
CA LYS A 290 15.60 -5.01 3.29
C LYS A 290 16.24 -4.92 1.90
N LYS A 291 16.88 -5.97 1.39
CA LYS A 291 17.43 -6.00 0.03
C LYS A 291 16.40 -6.32 -1.04
N THR A 292 15.35 -7.05 -0.69
CA THR A 292 14.25 -7.42 -1.62
C THR A 292 13.14 -6.38 -1.68
N GLY A 293 13.10 -5.45 -0.73
CA GLY A 293 12.14 -4.34 -0.67
C GLY A 293 12.64 -3.11 -1.32
#